data_c9c973e1337ea7f0b60c0ad775e8e7cc
#
_entry.id   c9c973e1337ea7f0b60c0ad775e8e7cc
#
_cell.length_a   1.000
_cell.length_b   1.000
_cell.length_c   1.000
_cell.angle_alpha   90.00
_cell.angle_beta   90.00
_cell.angle_gamma   90.00
#
_symmetry.space_group_name_H-M   'P 1'
#
loop_
_entity.id
_entity.type
_entity.pdbx_description
1 polymer ?
#
loop_
_entity_poly.entity_id
_entity_poly.type
_entity_poly.pdbx_seq_one_letter_code
_entity_poly.pdbx_strand_id
1 'polypeptide(L)'
;MLEKDGVQIGILGEVCPKVLGNYRIGVRVYLAKLDCAVLYAAQKEEMTYHPLPKYPASTRDLSLVCDNALPIAQVEKAIRAGAGKILEKLELFDVYRGDQVGKDQKSVSYSLVLRKADGTLTDQDCDNAVAKSLKKLEEIGVSLRQ
;
A
#
# COMPACT_ATOMS: atom_id res chain seq x y z
N MET A 1 -15.29 -5.77 -0.50
CA MET A 1 -16.01 -4.62 0.05
C MET A 1 -15.09 -3.43 -0.02
N LEU A 2 -15.58 -2.27 -0.41
CA LEU A 2 -14.87 -1.00 -0.41
C LEU A 2 -15.40 -0.16 0.75
N GLU A 3 -14.49 0.38 1.55
CA GLU A 3 -14.83 1.05 2.80
C GLU A 3 -13.94 2.28 3.00
N LYS A 4 -14.49 3.35 3.56
CA LYS A 4 -13.75 4.54 3.97
C LYS A 4 -14.25 4.97 5.33
N ASP A 5 -13.33 5.14 6.28
CA ASP A 5 -13.61 5.60 7.65
C ASP A 5 -14.72 4.78 8.36
N GLY A 6 -14.76 3.46 8.13
CA GLY A 6 -15.75 2.54 8.67
C GLY A 6 -17.11 2.53 7.94
N VAL A 7 -17.26 3.32 6.87
CA VAL A 7 -18.49 3.37 6.07
C VAL A 7 -18.29 2.63 4.77
N GLN A 8 -19.18 1.70 4.46
CA GLN A 8 -19.15 0.97 3.19
C GLN A 8 -19.52 1.92 2.05
N ILE A 9 -18.60 2.10 1.11
CA ILE A 9 -18.78 2.93 -0.09
C ILE A 9 -19.08 2.11 -1.34
N GLY A 10 -18.94 0.78 -1.25
CA GLY A 10 -19.24 -0.07 -2.38
C GLY A 10 -18.74 -1.50 -2.26
N ILE A 11 -18.88 -2.22 -3.34
CA ILE A 11 -18.36 -3.57 -3.53
C ILE A 11 -17.58 -3.65 -4.84
N LEU A 12 -16.52 -4.43 -4.83
CA LEU A 12 -15.72 -4.79 -6.01
C LEU A 12 -15.53 -6.30 -6.00
N GLY A 13 -15.62 -6.94 -7.16
CA GLY A 13 -15.36 -8.36 -7.26
C GLY A 13 -15.38 -8.90 -8.68
N GLU A 14 -14.97 -10.16 -8.82
CA GLU A 14 -15.08 -10.92 -10.06
C GLU A 14 -16.53 -11.41 -10.23
N VAL A 15 -17.04 -11.25 -11.44
CA VAL A 15 -18.39 -11.72 -11.78
C VAL A 15 -18.38 -13.25 -11.87
N CYS A 16 -19.35 -13.89 -11.24
CA CYS A 16 -19.50 -15.34 -11.24
C CYS A 16 -19.52 -15.88 -12.69
N PRO A 17 -18.71 -16.90 -13.04
CA PRO A 17 -18.65 -17.47 -14.38
C PRO A 17 -20.01 -17.93 -14.92
N LYS A 18 -20.90 -18.43 -14.06
CA LYS A 18 -22.26 -18.82 -14.44
C LYS A 18 -23.07 -17.62 -14.97
N VAL A 19 -22.91 -16.45 -14.36
CA VAL A 19 -23.57 -15.21 -14.82
C VAL A 19 -22.98 -14.77 -16.15
N LEU A 20 -21.65 -14.78 -16.29
CA LEU A 20 -20.98 -14.48 -17.53
C LEU A 20 -21.44 -15.38 -18.69
N GLY A 21 -21.63 -16.68 -18.41
CA GLY A 21 -22.17 -17.65 -19.39
C GLY A 21 -23.57 -17.29 -19.91
N ASN A 22 -24.45 -16.75 -19.06
CA ASN A 22 -25.78 -16.29 -19.46
C ASN A 22 -25.72 -15.15 -20.49
N TYR A 23 -24.65 -14.34 -20.44
CA TYR A 23 -24.42 -13.22 -21.33
C TYR A 23 -23.43 -13.56 -22.46
N ARG A 24 -23.01 -14.84 -22.59
CA ARG A 24 -22.02 -15.32 -23.56
C ARG A 24 -20.67 -14.57 -23.51
N ILE A 25 -20.27 -14.17 -22.30
CA ILE A 25 -18.99 -13.51 -22.07
C ILE A 25 -17.96 -14.58 -21.69
N GLY A 26 -16.96 -14.80 -22.57
CA GLY A 26 -15.92 -15.81 -22.42
C GLY A 26 -14.66 -15.38 -21.68
N VAL A 27 -14.62 -14.16 -21.17
CA VAL A 27 -13.48 -13.59 -20.45
C VAL A 27 -13.85 -13.25 -19.00
N ARG A 28 -12.84 -13.15 -18.12
CA ARG A 28 -13.08 -12.67 -16.75
C ARG A 28 -13.51 -11.22 -16.76
N VAL A 29 -14.53 -10.90 -15.98
CA VAL A 29 -15.04 -9.53 -15.80
C VAL A 29 -15.02 -9.18 -14.32
N TYR A 30 -14.53 -8.00 -14.01
CA TYR A 30 -14.58 -7.42 -12.67
C TYR A 30 -15.55 -6.25 -12.68
N LEU A 31 -16.39 -6.17 -11.66
CA LEU A 31 -17.36 -5.09 -11.50
C LEU A 31 -17.17 -4.38 -10.18
N ALA A 32 -17.36 -3.06 -10.19
CA ALA A 32 -17.50 -2.25 -8.99
C ALA A 32 -18.90 -1.62 -8.97
N LYS A 33 -19.57 -1.70 -7.82
CA LYS A 33 -20.77 -0.94 -7.51
C LYS A 33 -20.44 0.04 -6.40
N LEU A 34 -20.59 1.34 -6.65
CA LEU A 34 -20.26 2.41 -5.72
C LEU A 34 -21.54 3.16 -5.33
N ASP A 35 -21.63 3.56 -4.06
CA ASP A 35 -22.65 4.46 -3.57
C ASP A 35 -22.17 5.91 -3.76
N CYS A 36 -22.72 6.57 -4.77
CA CYS A 36 -22.33 7.94 -5.11
C CYS A 36 -22.74 8.95 -4.02
N ALA A 37 -23.84 8.72 -3.31
CA ALA A 37 -24.25 9.63 -2.24
C ALA A 37 -23.23 9.63 -1.10
N VAL A 38 -22.75 8.43 -0.72
CA VAL A 38 -21.71 8.30 0.31
C VAL A 38 -20.38 8.91 -0.17
N LEU A 39 -20.03 8.74 -1.45
CA LEU A 39 -18.81 9.32 -2.03
C LEU A 39 -18.88 10.86 -2.04
N TYR A 40 -19.99 11.44 -2.44
CA TYR A 40 -20.19 12.91 -2.41
C TYR A 40 -20.15 13.46 -0.99
N ALA A 41 -20.78 12.77 -0.03
CA ALA A 41 -20.73 13.18 1.38
C ALA A 41 -19.31 13.08 1.97
N ALA A 42 -18.45 12.19 1.43
CA ALA A 42 -17.07 12.04 1.85
C ALA A 42 -16.08 12.97 1.12
N GLN A 43 -16.56 13.80 0.19
CA GLN A 43 -15.75 14.78 -0.52
C GLN A 43 -15.27 15.85 0.45
N LYS A 44 -13.96 16.14 0.43
CA LYS A 44 -13.41 17.31 1.13
C LYS A 44 -13.70 18.56 0.30
N GLU A 45 -14.43 19.51 0.87
CA GLU A 45 -14.87 20.72 0.16
C GLU A 45 -13.75 21.73 -0.12
N GLU A 46 -12.62 21.64 0.58
CA GLU A 46 -11.57 22.66 0.47
C GLU A 46 -10.24 22.10 -0.02
N MET A 47 -9.71 22.72 -1.06
CA MET A 47 -8.30 22.58 -1.43
C MET A 47 -7.46 23.40 -0.44
N THR A 48 -6.83 22.72 0.51
CA THR A 48 -5.93 23.36 1.46
C THR A 48 -4.56 23.57 0.81
N TYR A 49 -4.06 24.81 0.89
CA TYR A 49 -2.69 25.09 0.48
C TYR A 49 -1.70 24.39 1.42
N HIS A 50 -0.82 23.58 0.88
CA HIS A 50 0.30 22.99 1.58
C HIS A 50 1.59 23.71 1.12
N PRO A 51 2.31 24.40 2.01
CA PRO A 51 3.57 25.04 1.64
C PRO A 51 4.58 24.00 1.15
N LEU A 52 5.40 24.41 0.19
CA LEU A 52 6.48 23.56 -0.29
C LEU A 52 7.43 23.20 0.86
N PRO A 53 7.88 21.93 0.92
CA PRO A 53 8.80 21.49 1.95
C PRO A 53 10.11 22.30 1.91
N LYS A 54 10.60 22.74 3.06
CA LYS A 54 11.85 23.50 3.18
C LYS A 54 13.09 22.62 3.06
N TYR A 55 12.98 21.34 3.40
CA TYR A 55 14.10 20.41 3.44
C TYR A 55 13.93 19.30 2.39
N PRO A 56 15.05 18.80 1.81
CA PRO A 56 14.97 17.73 0.82
C PRO A 56 14.47 16.43 1.42
N ALA A 57 13.82 15.61 0.61
CA ALA A 57 13.47 14.24 0.95
C ALA A 57 14.61 13.29 0.60
N SER A 58 14.68 12.16 1.29
CA SER A 58 15.49 10.99 0.92
C SER A 58 14.58 9.84 0.55
N THR A 59 14.94 9.11 -0.49
CA THR A 59 14.17 7.93 -0.91
C THR A 59 14.92 6.66 -0.54
N ARG A 60 14.17 5.64 -0.11
CA ARG A 60 14.66 4.26 0.12
C ARG A 60 13.68 3.28 -0.47
N ASP A 61 14.19 2.29 -1.20
CA ASP A 61 13.39 1.23 -1.77
C ASP A 61 13.53 -0.05 -0.93
N LEU A 62 12.43 -0.74 -0.72
CA LEU A 62 12.36 -2.00 0.00
C LEU A 62 11.71 -3.06 -0.90
N SER A 63 12.44 -4.13 -1.18
CA SER A 63 11.89 -5.33 -1.80
C SER A 63 11.67 -6.40 -0.74
N LEU A 64 10.42 -6.80 -0.57
CA LEU A 64 9.95 -7.66 0.51
C LEU A 64 9.37 -8.95 -0.05
N VAL A 65 9.50 -10.05 0.71
CA VAL A 65 8.83 -11.31 0.43
C VAL A 65 7.84 -11.61 1.55
N CYS A 66 6.62 -11.96 1.18
CA CYS A 66 5.57 -12.31 2.13
C CYS A 66 4.65 -13.41 1.57
N ASP A 67 3.84 -14.00 2.44
CA ASP A 67 2.78 -14.93 2.05
C ASP A 67 1.81 -14.29 1.05
N ASN A 68 1.38 -15.08 0.07
CA ASN A 68 0.46 -14.61 -0.97
C ASN A 68 -0.90 -14.19 -0.42
N ALA A 69 -1.35 -14.80 0.67
CA ALA A 69 -2.60 -14.48 1.35
C ALA A 69 -2.49 -13.23 2.25
N LEU A 70 -1.28 -12.79 2.62
CA LEU A 70 -1.11 -11.62 3.49
C LEU A 70 -1.61 -10.35 2.78
N PRO A 71 -2.59 -9.61 3.37
CA PRO A 71 -3.08 -8.36 2.77
C PRO A 71 -2.00 -7.29 2.71
N ILE A 72 -1.89 -6.61 1.57
CA ILE A 72 -0.93 -5.50 1.35
C ILE A 72 -1.10 -4.40 2.41
N ALA A 73 -2.34 -4.10 2.81
CA ALA A 73 -2.61 -3.11 3.85
C ALA A 73 -1.91 -3.41 5.20
N GLN A 74 -1.69 -4.70 5.54
CA GLN A 74 -0.95 -5.07 6.75
C GLN A 74 0.54 -4.77 6.61
N VAL A 75 1.12 -5.03 5.43
CA VAL A 75 2.51 -4.70 5.11
C VAL A 75 2.72 -3.19 5.20
N GLU A 76 1.86 -2.40 4.57
CA GLU A 76 1.93 -0.93 4.63
C GLU A 76 1.78 -0.40 6.05
N LYS A 77 0.85 -0.96 6.83
CA LYS A 77 0.67 -0.58 8.25
C LYS A 77 1.95 -0.83 9.07
N ALA A 78 2.63 -1.95 8.85
CA ALA A 78 3.88 -2.28 9.52
C ALA A 78 5.02 -1.31 9.12
N ILE A 79 5.16 -1.00 7.82
CA ILE A 79 6.14 -0.02 7.34
C ILE A 79 5.88 1.35 7.97
N ARG A 80 4.64 1.84 7.92
CA ARG A 80 4.26 3.13 8.50
C ARG A 80 4.52 3.19 10.01
N ALA A 81 4.22 2.12 10.73
CA ALA A 81 4.47 2.04 12.17
C ALA A 81 5.96 2.08 12.50
N GLY A 82 6.81 1.45 11.68
CA GLY A 82 8.27 1.43 11.87
C GLY A 82 8.94 2.74 11.47
N ALA A 83 8.65 3.26 10.30
CA ALA A 83 9.24 4.50 9.77
C ALA A 83 8.76 5.75 10.53
N GLY A 84 7.55 5.71 11.08
CA GLY A 84 7.02 6.78 11.94
C GLY A 84 6.82 8.10 11.20
N LYS A 85 7.01 9.22 11.93
CA LYS A 85 6.67 10.56 11.47
C LYS A 85 7.51 11.08 10.30
N ILE A 86 8.67 10.49 10.04
CA ILE A 86 9.53 10.92 8.92
C ILE A 86 9.10 10.31 7.58
N LEU A 87 8.17 9.36 7.57
CA LEU A 87 7.61 8.80 6.35
C LEU A 87 6.57 9.77 5.78
N GLU A 88 6.94 10.47 4.71
CA GLU A 88 6.07 11.39 3.97
C GLU A 88 5.17 10.62 3.00
N LYS A 89 5.75 9.74 2.19
CA LYS A 89 5.04 8.95 1.18
C LYS A 89 5.50 7.49 1.21
N LEU A 90 4.57 6.58 1.04
CA LEU A 90 4.81 5.17 0.81
C LEU A 90 4.11 4.77 -0.48
N GLU A 91 4.84 4.21 -1.43
CA GLU A 91 4.32 3.83 -2.75
C GLU A 91 4.70 2.39 -3.07
N LEU A 92 3.68 1.55 -3.31
CA LEU A 92 3.86 0.22 -3.85
C LEU A 92 4.04 0.35 -5.36
N PHE A 93 5.19 -0.03 -5.90
CA PHE A 93 5.47 0.11 -7.32
C PHE A 93 5.61 -1.23 -8.06
N ASP A 94 5.80 -2.35 -7.34
CA ASP A 94 5.86 -3.67 -7.97
C ASP A 94 5.27 -4.76 -7.08
N VAL A 95 4.58 -5.72 -7.73
CA VAL A 95 4.09 -6.97 -7.10
C VAL A 95 4.42 -8.13 -8.03
N TYR A 96 5.38 -8.95 -7.65
CA TYR A 96 5.82 -10.09 -8.42
C TYR A 96 5.34 -11.41 -7.80
N ARG A 97 4.85 -12.29 -8.66
CA ARG A 97 4.52 -13.69 -8.36
C ARG A 97 5.12 -14.56 -9.44
N GLY A 98 6.02 -15.45 -9.10
CA GLY A 98 6.70 -16.30 -10.08
C GLY A 98 7.81 -17.13 -9.45
N ASP A 99 8.61 -17.78 -10.29
CA ASP A 99 9.57 -18.80 -9.89
C ASP A 99 10.72 -18.32 -8.98
N GLN A 100 10.91 -17.01 -8.90
CA GLN A 100 11.95 -16.40 -8.03
C GLN A 100 11.48 -16.20 -6.58
N VAL A 101 10.25 -16.52 -6.26
CA VAL A 101 9.67 -16.54 -4.92
C VAL A 101 9.00 -17.88 -4.68
N GLY A 102 8.79 -18.27 -3.43
CA GLY A 102 8.11 -19.54 -3.11
C GLY A 102 6.70 -19.61 -3.73
N LYS A 103 6.20 -20.83 -3.99
CA LYS A 103 4.89 -21.06 -4.63
C LYS A 103 3.73 -20.31 -3.98
N ASP A 104 3.78 -20.15 -2.65
CA ASP A 104 2.75 -19.49 -1.86
C ASP A 104 3.19 -18.08 -1.41
N GLN A 105 4.20 -17.51 -2.05
CA GLN A 105 4.76 -16.21 -1.71
C GLN A 105 4.60 -15.22 -2.87
N LYS A 106 4.65 -13.94 -2.50
CA LYS A 106 4.78 -12.81 -3.41
C LYS A 106 5.91 -11.89 -2.97
N SER A 107 6.57 -11.27 -3.93
CA SER A 107 7.46 -10.14 -3.69
C SER A 107 6.68 -8.85 -3.87
N VAL A 108 6.88 -7.90 -2.97
CA VAL A 108 6.28 -6.56 -3.03
C VAL A 108 7.38 -5.52 -2.86
N SER A 109 7.41 -4.54 -3.74
CA SER A 109 8.44 -3.49 -3.72
C SER A 109 7.83 -2.14 -3.43
N TYR A 110 8.39 -1.47 -2.42
CA TYR A 110 7.93 -0.18 -1.94
C TYR A 110 9.02 0.88 -2.07
N SER A 111 8.63 2.07 -2.46
CA SER A 111 9.44 3.28 -2.36
C SER A 111 8.96 4.11 -1.16
N LEU A 112 9.90 4.40 -0.26
CA LEU A 112 9.70 5.19 0.95
C LEU A 112 10.29 6.58 0.72
N VAL A 113 9.45 7.60 0.72
CA VAL A 113 9.91 8.99 0.74
C VAL A 113 9.94 9.46 2.18
N LEU A 114 11.14 9.78 2.65
CA LEU A 114 11.41 10.17 4.04
C LEU A 114 11.77 11.66 4.08
N ARG A 115 11.22 12.40 5.04
CA ARG A 115 11.50 13.83 5.26
C ARG A 115 11.29 14.21 6.72
N LYS A 116 12.09 15.16 7.20
CA LYS A 116 11.86 15.88 8.46
C LYS A 116 11.27 17.26 8.19
N ALA A 117 10.41 17.72 9.09
CA ALA A 117 9.82 19.06 9.00
C ALA A 117 10.78 20.16 9.50
N ASP A 118 11.71 19.81 10.34
CA ASP A 118 12.57 20.71 11.12
C ASP A 118 14.08 20.62 10.77
N GLY A 119 14.43 19.83 9.75
CA GLY A 119 15.83 19.70 9.35
C GLY A 119 16.04 18.73 8.19
N THR A 120 17.29 18.64 7.75
CA THR A 120 17.71 17.65 6.75
C THR A 120 17.89 16.30 7.39
N LEU A 121 17.44 15.24 6.73
CA LEU A 121 17.67 13.86 7.15
C LEU A 121 19.15 13.49 6.97
N THR A 122 19.69 12.77 7.94
CA THR A 122 20.95 12.05 7.78
C THR A 122 20.69 10.64 7.25
N ASP A 123 21.73 10.01 6.67
CA ASP A 123 21.63 8.60 6.26
C ASP A 123 21.28 7.70 7.45
N GLN A 124 21.84 8.00 8.64
CA GLN A 124 21.51 7.26 9.86
C GLN A 124 20.03 7.36 10.25
N ASP A 125 19.38 8.51 10.04
CA ASP A 125 17.93 8.66 10.27
C ASP A 125 17.14 7.75 9.35
N CYS A 126 17.52 7.71 8.06
CA CYS A 126 16.87 6.87 7.06
C CYS A 126 17.05 5.37 7.38
N ASP A 127 18.28 4.97 7.69
CA ASP A 127 18.63 3.58 8.01
C ASP A 127 17.90 3.11 9.29
N ASN A 128 17.80 3.97 10.29
CA ASN A 128 17.04 3.68 11.50
C ASN A 128 15.53 3.49 11.22
N ALA A 129 14.96 4.29 10.32
CA ALA A 129 13.55 4.16 9.93
C ALA A 129 13.32 2.84 9.18
N VAL A 130 14.21 2.50 8.25
CA VAL A 130 14.18 1.22 7.54
C VAL A 130 14.31 0.06 8.51
N ALA A 131 15.31 0.07 9.41
CA ALA A 131 15.53 -1.00 10.38
C ALA A 131 14.32 -1.22 11.31
N LYS A 132 13.68 -0.13 11.76
CA LYS A 132 12.44 -0.23 12.56
C LYS A 132 11.28 -0.79 11.76
N SER A 133 11.17 -0.41 10.48
CA SER A 133 10.14 -0.95 9.59
C SER A 133 10.33 -2.44 9.37
N LEU A 134 11.58 -2.89 9.15
CA LEU A 134 11.91 -4.31 8.99
C LEU A 134 11.55 -5.12 10.23
N LYS A 135 11.84 -4.63 11.43
CA LYS A 135 11.42 -5.31 12.67
C LYS A 135 9.90 -5.50 12.76
N LYS A 136 9.12 -4.47 12.35
CA LYS A 136 7.67 -4.57 12.33
C LYS A 136 7.15 -5.51 11.23
N LEU A 137 7.85 -5.63 10.14
CA LEU A 137 7.55 -6.56 9.06
C LEU A 137 7.84 -8.01 9.48
N GLU A 138 8.94 -8.26 10.16
CA GLU A 138 9.27 -9.58 10.73
C GLU A 138 8.20 -10.09 11.70
N GLU A 139 7.57 -9.22 12.52
CA GLU A 139 6.47 -9.57 13.42
C GLU A 139 5.25 -10.17 12.68
N ILE A 140 5.10 -9.90 11.39
CA ILE A 140 4.01 -10.39 10.53
C ILE A 140 4.49 -11.39 9.46
N GLY A 141 5.70 -11.92 9.60
CA GLY A 141 6.27 -12.94 8.69
C GLY A 141 6.71 -12.39 7.34
N VAL A 142 7.06 -11.12 7.25
CA VAL A 142 7.59 -10.48 6.03
C VAL A 142 9.10 -10.28 6.17
N SER A 143 9.86 -10.64 5.13
CA SER A 143 11.32 -10.52 5.10
C SER A 143 11.80 -9.75 3.88
N LEU A 144 13.04 -9.26 3.94
CA LEU A 144 13.71 -8.69 2.77
C LEU A 144 13.93 -9.78 1.70
N ARG A 145 13.72 -9.41 0.45
CA ARG A 145 14.12 -10.23 -0.69
C ARG A 145 15.65 -10.17 -0.81
N GLN A 146 16.27 -11.34 -0.82
CA GLN A 146 17.69 -11.50 -1.09
C GLN A 146 17.98 -11.47 -2.59
#